data_25ea9733c50c0c0230ade56b531612cf
#
_entry.id   25ea9733c50c0c0230ade56b531612cf
#
_cell.length_a   1.000
_cell.length_b   1.000
_cell.length_c   1.000
_cell.angle_alpha   90.00
_cell.angle_beta   90.00
_cell.angle_gamma   90.00
#
_symmetry.space_group_name_H-M   'P 1'
#
loop_
_entity.id
_entity.type
_entity.pdbx_description
1 polymer ?
#
loop_
_entity_poly.entity_id
_entity_poly.type
_entity_poly.pdbx_seq_one_letter_code
_entity_poly.pdbx_strand_id
1 'polypeptide(L)'
;MQKRRVGRRSVPNHYVLVIFDSCRYDSFIRARPKALRKLGPVERRWSYASWTAPSHFNLLMGLLPHVSPKHVYASDYYTKDFFRYNERLGVENIEFKSLVPKMYLPAFLKESLGYETHAMVSLPVLNPYTILNNGFDSYRLMPAHNDMRAMVREMKFSAERPAFYLLNVGETHYPYALPGEPPDEWPRISGVHGVFKHLDEHVVGGKLVAPGEKMFDKKKLEMLRKRQIQAVRYLDTVVEELFDTVPKNTYITITSDHGELFGEGGYFGHGPIQHDKVYEVFFTEGKLR
;
A
#
# COMPACT_ATOMS: atom_id res chain seq x y z
N MET A 1 26.26 30.26 40.55
CA MET A 1 26.37 29.62 39.22
C MET A 1 25.40 28.44 39.13
N GLN A 2 24.23 28.64 38.55
CA GLN A 2 23.26 27.54 38.30
C GLN A 2 23.72 26.75 37.09
N LYS A 3 24.05 25.48 37.25
CA LYS A 3 24.31 24.53 36.16
C LYS A 3 22.99 24.32 35.40
N ARG A 4 22.86 24.92 34.18
CA ARG A 4 21.81 24.58 33.25
C ARG A 4 21.85 23.04 32.99
N ARG A 5 20.81 22.31 33.45
CA ARG A 5 20.59 20.95 33.04
C ARG A 5 20.42 20.97 31.52
N VAL A 6 21.39 20.43 30.78
CA VAL A 6 21.25 20.11 29.39
C VAL A 6 20.14 19.08 29.30
N GLY A 7 18.99 19.50 28.85
CA GLY A 7 17.86 18.59 28.65
C GLY A 7 18.31 17.47 27.72
N ARG A 8 18.05 16.23 28.09
CA ARG A 8 18.19 15.07 27.19
C ARG A 8 17.39 15.40 25.94
N ARG A 9 18.06 15.56 24.79
CA ARG A 9 17.38 15.61 23.49
C ARG A 9 16.55 14.34 23.39
N SER A 10 15.24 14.48 23.26
CA SER A 10 14.35 13.33 22.98
C SER A 10 14.77 12.70 21.66
N VAL A 11 14.97 11.40 21.65
CA VAL A 11 15.20 10.67 20.40
C VAL A 11 13.99 10.89 19.48
N PRO A 12 14.19 11.34 18.24
CA PRO A 12 13.08 11.57 17.33
C PRO A 12 12.31 10.25 17.09
N ASN A 13 10.97 10.35 17.03
CA ASN A 13 10.13 9.21 16.67
C ASN A 13 10.11 9.11 15.15
N HIS A 14 10.60 8.01 14.61
CA HIS A 14 10.43 7.69 13.19
C HIS A 14 9.05 7.10 12.92
N TYR A 15 8.59 7.13 11.69
CA TYR A 15 7.34 6.51 11.27
C TYR A 15 7.55 5.70 9.99
N VAL A 16 7.09 4.46 9.98
CA VAL A 16 7.13 3.55 8.83
C VAL A 16 5.72 3.06 8.53
N LEU A 17 5.25 3.33 7.31
CA LEU A 17 3.99 2.83 6.79
C LEU A 17 4.27 1.78 5.71
N VAL A 18 3.94 0.53 5.97
CA VAL A 18 4.11 -0.59 5.03
C VAL A 18 2.75 -1.01 4.49
N ILE A 19 2.64 -1.10 3.19
CA ILE A 19 1.42 -1.46 2.49
C ILE A 19 1.65 -2.75 1.69
N PHE A 20 0.97 -3.83 2.09
CA PHE A 20 0.94 -5.08 1.35
C PHE A 20 -0.09 -4.96 0.24
N ASP A 21 0.37 -4.70 -0.99
CA ASP A 21 -0.50 -4.44 -2.12
C ASP A 21 -1.41 -5.63 -2.44
N SER A 22 -2.70 -5.36 -2.64
CA SER A 22 -3.75 -6.35 -2.96
C SER A 22 -3.92 -7.49 -1.94
N CYS A 23 -3.38 -7.36 -0.71
CA CYS A 23 -3.39 -8.46 0.25
C CYS A 23 -4.77 -8.66 0.88
N ARG A 24 -5.44 -9.75 0.55
CA ARG A 24 -6.73 -10.11 1.15
C ARG A 24 -6.62 -10.37 2.66
N TYR A 25 -7.57 -9.86 3.39
CA TYR A 25 -7.66 -10.09 4.84
C TYR A 25 -7.67 -11.59 5.20
N ASP A 26 -8.47 -12.41 4.51
CA ASP A 26 -8.55 -13.83 4.82
C ASP A 26 -7.33 -14.65 4.37
N SER A 27 -6.59 -14.19 3.35
CA SER A 27 -5.27 -14.74 3.01
C SER A 27 -4.25 -14.42 4.10
N PHE A 28 -4.25 -13.18 4.59
CA PHE A 28 -3.41 -12.75 5.71
C PHE A 28 -3.67 -13.60 6.98
N ILE A 29 -4.93 -13.76 7.37
CA ILE A 29 -5.28 -14.56 8.56
C ILE A 29 -4.85 -16.04 8.40
N ARG A 30 -5.01 -16.61 7.21
CA ARG A 30 -4.60 -17.99 6.90
C ARG A 30 -3.07 -18.18 6.90
N ALA A 31 -2.33 -17.13 6.57
CA ALA A 31 -0.86 -17.16 6.64
C ALA A 31 -0.34 -17.32 8.08
N ARG A 32 -1.11 -16.85 9.08
CA ARG A 32 -0.76 -16.88 10.50
C ARG A 32 0.58 -16.18 10.79
N PRO A 33 0.77 -14.91 10.37
CA PRO A 33 2.02 -14.20 10.55
C PRO A 33 2.35 -14.07 12.04
N LYS A 34 3.63 -14.25 12.41
CA LYS A 34 4.09 -14.20 13.79
C LYS A 34 4.80 -12.88 14.12
N ALA A 35 5.65 -12.39 13.23
CA ALA A 35 6.36 -11.14 13.43
C ALA A 35 5.40 -9.95 13.45
N LEU A 36 4.48 -9.88 12.49
CA LEU A 36 3.44 -8.85 12.44
C LEU A 36 2.60 -8.77 13.73
N ARG A 37 2.32 -9.91 14.36
CA ARG A 37 1.58 -9.96 15.65
C ARG A 37 2.37 -9.47 16.85
N LYS A 38 3.71 -9.41 16.76
CA LYS A 38 4.55 -8.81 17.82
C LYS A 38 4.40 -7.27 17.83
N LEU A 39 4.03 -6.66 16.69
CA LEU A 39 3.85 -5.23 16.58
C LEU A 39 2.61 -4.74 17.37
N GLY A 40 1.50 -5.45 17.22
CA GLY A 40 0.25 -5.11 17.90
C GLY A 40 -0.90 -6.05 17.51
N PRO A 41 -2.12 -5.77 17.98
CA PRO A 41 -3.30 -6.52 17.57
C PRO A 41 -3.53 -6.39 16.07
N VAL A 42 -3.98 -7.47 15.44
CA VAL A 42 -4.38 -7.46 14.05
C VAL A 42 -5.88 -7.22 13.98
N GLU A 43 -6.27 -6.12 13.40
CA GLU A 43 -7.66 -5.74 13.21
C GLU A 43 -8.13 -6.03 11.78
N ARG A 44 -9.44 -6.30 11.64
CA ARG A 44 -10.11 -6.28 10.36
C ARG A 44 -10.68 -4.89 10.14
N ARG A 45 -10.26 -4.25 9.07
CA ARG A 45 -10.72 -2.92 8.68
C ARG A 45 -11.20 -2.91 7.23
N TRP A 46 -11.71 -1.77 6.79
CA TRP A 46 -12.23 -1.55 5.45
C TRP A 46 -11.42 -0.44 4.78
N SER A 47 -10.92 -0.71 3.58
CA SER A 47 -10.30 0.31 2.74
C SER A 47 -11.36 1.26 2.19
N TYR A 48 -10.98 2.50 1.92
CA TYR A 48 -11.83 3.48 1.24
C TYR A 48 -11.83 3.35 -0.29
N ALA A 49 -11.00 2.51 -0.84
CA ALA A 49 -10.91 2.28 -2.28
C ALA A 49 -10.62 0.82 -2.60
N SER A 50 -10.88 0.44 -3.83
CA SER A 50 -10.82 -0.94 -4.32
C SER A 50 -9.62 -1.23 -5.22
N TRP A 51 -8.67 -0.30 -5.33
CA TRP A 51 -7.46 -0.46 -6.12
C TRP A 51 -6.35 0.50 -5.70
N THR A 52 -5.13 0.24 -6.14
CA THR A 52 -3.88 0.74 -5.59
C THR A 52 -3.79 2.27 -5.51
N ALA A 53 -3.89 3.00 -6.63
CA ALA A 53 -3.61 4.43 -6.63
C ALA A 53 -4.58 5.25 -5.76
N PRO A 54 -5.91 5.08 -5.83
CA PRO A 54 -6.84 5.77 -4.93
C PRO A 54 -6.66 5.39 -3.46
N SER A 55 -6.35 4.11 -3.16
CA SER A 55 -6.12 3.68 -1.78
C SER A 55 -4.89 4.36 -1.19
N HIS A 56 -3.78 4.41 -1.93
CA HIS A 56 -2.58 5.12 -1.48
C HIS A 56 -2.82 6.62 -1.31
N PHE A 57 -3.58 7.23 -2.23
CA PHE A 57 -3.97 8.62 -2.08
C PHE A 57 -4.76 8.86 -0.79
N ASN A 58 -5.75 8.01 -0.51
CA ASN A 58 -6.54 8.09 0.71
C ASN A 58 -5.67 7.94 1.97
N LEU A 59 -4.77 6.95 2.00
CA LEU A 59 -3.84 6.74 3.10
C LEU A 59 -2.98 7.98 3.37
N LEU A 60 -2.45 8.58 2.31
CA LEU A 60 -1.61 9.78 2.41
C LEU A 60 -2.42 11.05 2.72
N MET A 61 -3.73 11.04 2.51
CA MET A 61 -4.67 12.06 3.00
C MET A 61 -5.10 11.86 4.45
N GLY A 62 -4.57 10.83 5.14
CA GLY A 62 -4.90 10.51 6.52
C GLY A 62 -6.11 9.60 6.69
N LEU A 63 -6.66 9.05 5.60
CA LEU A 63 -7.78 8.10 5.64
C LEU A 63 -7.24 6.67 5.75
N LEU A 64 -6.84 6.30 6.96
CA LEU A 64 -6.49 4.91 7.27
C LEU A 64 -7.72 4.00 7.15
N PRO A 65 -7.55 2.70 6.84
CA PRO A 65 -8.65 1.76 6.81
C PRO A 65 -9.50 1.83 8.09
N HIS A 66 -10.82 1.81 7.94
CA HIS A 66 -11.77 2.15 8.99
C HIS A 66 -12.51 0.93 9.55
N VAL A 67 -13.08 1.08 10.74
CA VAL A 67 -13.92 0.08 11.43
C VAL A 67 -15.42 0.35 11.30
N SER A 68 -15.80 1.46 10.66
CA SER A 68 -17.18 1.90 10.44
C SER A 68 -17.98 0.90 9.58
N PRO A 69 -19.29 1.07 9.42
CA PRO A 69 -20.12 0.19 8.59
C PRO A 69 -19.49 -0.04 7.21
N LYS A 70 -19.68 -1.24 6.68
CA LYS A 70 -19.28 -1.63 5.33
C LYS A 70 -19.72 -0.58 4.30
N HIS A 71 -18.98 -0.49 3.21
CA HIS A 71 -19.37 0.33 2.06
C HIS A 71 -19.38 1.84 2.31
N VAL A 72 -18.52 2.32 3.20
CA VAL A 72 -18.19 3.73 3.28
C VAL A 72 -17.02 3.98 2.33
N TYR A 73 -17.27 4.73 1.27
CA TYR A 73 -16.25 5.05 0.26
C TYR A 73 -15.78 6.48 0.42
N ALA A 74 -14.49 6.71 0.21
CA ALA A 74 -13.96 8.07 0.22
C ALA A 74 -14.65 8.96 -0.81
N SER A 75 -15.02 8.39 -1.96
CA SER A 75 -15.80 9.06 -2.99
C SER A 75 -17.14 9.60 -2.47
N ASP A 76 -17.78 8.95 -1.51
CA ASP A 76 -19.04 9.42 -0.94
C ASP A 76 -18.84 10.67 -0.08
N TYR A 77 -17.71 10.79 0.59
CA TYR A 77 -17.33 11.99 1.32
C TYR A 77 -16.87 13.10 0.39
N TYR A 78 -16.00 12.79 -0.54
CA TYR A 78 -15.39 13.78 -1.43
C TYR A 78 -16.36 14.28 -2.50
N THR A 79 -17.27 13.44 -3.03
CA THR A 79 -18.17 13.86 -4.11
C THR A 79 -19.03 15.03 -3.68
N LYS A 80 -19.60 14.98 -2.47
CA LYS A 80 -20.44 16.07 -1.96
C LYS A 80 -19.64 17.34 -1.66
N ASP A 81 -18.40 17.21 -1.24
CA ASP A 81 -17.55 18.35 -0.94
C ASP A 81 -16.92 18.94 -2.20
N PHE A 82 -16.57 18.12 -3.18
CA PHE A 82 -15.98 18.57 -4.45
C PHE A 82 -16.96 19.39 -5.30
N PHE A 83 -18.20 18.96 -5.41
CA PHE A 83 -19.20 19.71 -6.17
C PHE A 83 -19.54 21.08 -5.56
N ARG A 84 -19.24 21.30 -4.28
CA ARG A 84 -19.44 22.57 -3.60
C ARG A 84 -18.17 23.36 -3.35
N TYR A 85 -17.03 22.87 -3.77
CA TYR A 85 -15.76 23.48 -3.43
C TYR A 85 -15.60 24.86 -4.07
N ASN A 86 -15.99 24.98 -5.34
CA ASN A 86 -15.97 26.26 -6.04
C ASN A 86 -16.89 27.28 -5.37
N GLU A 87 -18.09 26.85 -4.95
CA GLU A 87 -19.04 27.71 -4.22
C GLU A 87 -18.50 28.10 -2.82
N ARG A 88 -17.89 27.15 -2.11
CA ARG A 88 -17.38 27.36 -0.74
C ARG A 88 -16.14 28.23 -0.70
N LEU A 89 -15.27 28.13 -1.67
CA LEU A 89 -14.03 28.91 -1.73
C LEU A 89 -14.12 30.16 -2.60
N GLY A 90 -15.20 30.33 -3.36
CA GLY A 90 -15.36 31.45 -4.29
C GLY A 90 -14.31 31.43 -5.43
N VAL A 91 -13.76 30.26 -5.74
CA VAL A 91 -12.71 30.08 -6.75
C VAL A 91 -13.24 29.17 -7.84
N GLU A 92 -13.27 29.68 -9.07
CA GLU A 92 -13.67 28.88 -10.25
C GLU A 92 -12.55 27.95 -10.70
N ASN A 93 -12.92 26.79 -11.23
CA ASN A 93 -12.01 25.83 -11.88
C ASN A 93 -10.88 25.26 -10.98
N ILE A 94 -11.16 24.97 -9.72
CA ILE A 94 -10.20 24.26 -8.87
C ILE A 94 -10.02 22.83 -9.39
N GLU A 95 -8.84 22.51 -9.89
CA GLU A 95 -8.48 21.13 -10.22
C GLU A 95 -8.15 20.34 -8.95
N PHE A 96 -8.52 19.06 -8.91
CA PHE A 96 -8.25 18.16 -7.79
C PHE A 96 -6.77 18.14 -7.37
N LYS A 97 -5.86 18.15 -8.32
CA LYS A 97 -4.41 18.21 -8.09
C LYS A 97 -3.93 19.51 -7.43
N SER A 98 -4.72 20.59 -7.53
CA SER A 98 -4.45 21.86 -6.83
C SER A 98 -4.86 21.80 -5.36
N LEU A 99 -5.57 20.77 -4.95
CA LEU A 99 -6.10 20.55 -3.61
C LEU A 99 -5.27 19.58 -2.77
N VAL A 100 -4.07 19.19 -3.19
CA VAL A 100 -3.16 18.46 -2.29
C VAL A 100 -2.75 19.43 -1.20
N PRO A 101 -3.44 19.41 -0.06
CA PRO A 101 -3.27 20.46 0.93
C PRO A 101 -1.96 20.23 1.68
N LYS A 102 -1.55 21.23 2.42
CA LYS A 102 -0.47 21.14 3.44
C LYS A 102 -0.70 20.01 4.47
N MET A 103 -1.90 19.44 4.49
CA MET A 103 -2.29 18.29 5.33
C MET A 103 -2.04 16.94 4.67
N TYR A 104 -1.59 16.89 3.42
CA TYR A 104 -1.10 15.67 2.81
C TYR A 104 0.06 15.12 3.64
N LEU A 105 -0.04 13.88 4.09
CA LEU A 105 0.79 13.33 5.17
C LEU A 105 2.30 13.60 5.00
N PRO A 106 2.93 13.32 3.85
CA PRO A 106 4.35 13.60 3.67
C PRO A 106 4.67 15.10 3.80
N ALA A 107 3.87 15.96 3.19
CA ALA A 107 4.04 17.40 3.26
C ALA A 107 3.86 17.92 4.69
N PHE A 108 2.83 17.47 5.40
CA PHE A 108 2.61 17.84 6.80
C PHE A 108 3.77 17.39 7.72
N LEU A 109 4.20 16.13 7.58
CA LEU A 109 5.32 15.60 8.37
C LEU A 109 6.61 16.40 8.12
N LYS A 110 6.90 16.72 6.85
CA LYS A 110 8.08 17.48 6.45
C LYS A 110 8.02 18.92 6.93
N GLU A 111 6.96 19.65 6.57
CA GLU A 111 6.88 21.10 6.77
C GLU A 111 6.56 21.48 8.22
N SER A 112 5.68 20.70 8.89
CA SER A 112 5.22 21.03 10.24
C SER A 112 6.01 20.33 11.34
N LEU A 113 6.55 19.13 11.07
CA LEU A 113 7.22 18.32 12.09
C LEU A 113 8.71 18.04 11.79
N GLY A 114 9.25 18.52 10.67
CA GLY A 114 10.67 18.45 10.32
C GLY A 114 11.16 17.05 9.93
N TYR A 115 10.27 16.16 9.48
CA TYR A 115 10.64 14.84 9.02
C TYR A 115 11.41 14.86 7.69
N GLU A 116 12.29 13.90 7.53
CA GLU A 116 12.73 13.44 6.21
C GLU A 116 11.71 12.44 5.69
N THR A 117 11.29 12.57 4.42
CA THR A 117 10.15 11.83 3.88
C THR A 117 10.56 11.02 2.66
N HIS A 118 10.39 9.71 2.73
CA HIS A 118 10.86 8.77 1.72
C HIS A 118 9.75 7.80 1.32
N ALA A 119 9.64 7.51 0.03
CA ALA A 119 8.78 6.47 -0.49
C ALA A 119 9.57 5.49 -1.38
N MET A 120 9.35 4.21 -1.17
CA MET A 120 9.78 3.12 -2.04
C MET A 120 8.54 2.32 -2.42
N VAL A 121 8.22 2.31 -3.70
CA VAL A 121 6.99 1.68 -4.22
C VAL A 121 7.34 0.60 -5.23
N SER A 122 6.62 -0.50 -5.19
CA SER A 122 6.85 -1.66 -6.04
C SER A 122 6.05 -1.61 -7.34
N LEU A 123 4.88 -0.97 -7.33
CA LEU A 123 3.98 -1.05 -8.48
C LEU A 123 4.12 0.14 -9.42
N PRO A 124 4.19 -0.09 -10.75
CA PRO A 124 4.33 0.98 -11.75
C PRO A 124 3.20 2.00 -11.74
N VAL A 125 2.01 1.64 -11.29
CA VAL A 125 0.87 2.57 -11.15
C VAL A 125 1.14 3.66 -10.11
N LEU A 126 2.10 3.46 -9.22
CA LEU A 126 2.56 4.41 -8.21
C LEU A 126 3.87 5.12 -8.62
N ASN A 127 4.22 5.13 -9.89
CA ASN A 127 5.49 5.72 -10.35
C ASN A 127 5.66 7.19 -9.93
N PRO A 128 6.91 7.73 -9.98
CA PRO A 128 7.20 9.10 -9.52
C PRO A 128 6.51 10.24 -10.28
N TYR A 129 5.88 9.96 -11.41
CA TYR A 129 5.16 10.96 -12.20
C TYR A 129 3.70 11.14 -11.76
N THR A 130 3.26 10.45 -10.72
CA THR A 130 1.93 10.60 -10.16
C THR A 130 1.90 11.69 -9.09
N ILE A 131 0.69 12.18 -8.76
CA ILE A 131 0.49 13.15 -7.66
C ILE A 131 0.93 12.60 -6.30
N LEU A 132 1.08 11.29 -6.17
CA LEU A 132 1.45 10.62 -4.92
C LEU A 132 2.86 10.96 -4.46
N ASN A 133 3.74 11.45 -5.34
CA ASN A 133 5.10 11.85 -5.00
C ASN A 133 5.20 13.18 -4.24
N ASN A 134 4.10 13.94 -4.17
CA ASN A 134 4.10 15.24 -3.54
C ASN A 134 4.50 15.18 -2.05
N GLY A 135 5.33 16.12 -1.64
CA GLY A 135 5.77 16.24 -0.25
C GLY A 135 6.85 15.24 0.19
N PHE A 136 7.25 14.30 -0.64
CA PHE A 136 8.38 13.42 -0.37
C PHE A 136 9.71 14.07 -0.74
N ASP A 137 10.75 13.87 0.08
CA ASP A 137 12.14 14.22 -0.23
C ASP A 137 12.73 13.25 -1.25
N SER A 138 12.36 11.96 -1.15
CA SER A 138 12.68 10.95 -2.15
C SER A 138 11.48 10.04 -2.40
N TYR A 139 11.19 9.81 -3.67
CA TYR A 139 10.13 8.90 -4.10
C TYR A 139 10.65 8.02 -5.23
N ARG A 140 10.65 6.71 -5.06
CA ARG A 140 11.28 5.79 -5.99
C ARG A 140 10.43 4.58 -6.28
N LEU A 141 10.28 4.27 -7.58
CA LEU A 141 9.79 2.99 -8.06
C LEU A 141 10.95 1.98 -8.01
N MET A 142 10.75 0.87 -7.31
CA MET A 142 11.74 -0.18 -7.16
C MET A 142 11.93 -0.96 -8.48
N PRO A 143 13.16 -1.45 -8.77
CA PRO A 143 13.43 -2.24 -9.97
C PRO A 143 12.63 -3.56 -10.01
N ALA A 144 12.44 -4.20 -8.86
CA ALA A 144 11.65 -5.40 -8.70
C ALA A 144 10.36 -5.08 -7.92
N HIS A 145 9.23 -5.62 -8.38
CA HIS A 145 7.95 -5.41 -7.70
C HIS A 145 7.79 -6.27 -6.42
N ASN A 146 8.65 -7.24 -6.20
CA ASN A 146 8.54 -8.27 -5.17
C ASN A 146 9.81 -8.37 -4.32
N ASP A 147 10.39 -7.26 -3.90
CA ASP A 147 11.61 -7.23 -3.09
C ASP A 147 11.53 -6.20 -1.95
N MET A 148 10.64 -6.44 -0.98
CA MET A 148 10.58 -5.65 0.26
C MET A 148 11.91 -5.68 1.02
N ARG A 149 12.66 -6.79 0.95
CA ARG A 149 13.94 -6.90 1.65
C ARG A 149 14.97 -5.90 1.14
N ALA A 150 15.00 -5.62 -0.17
CA ALA A 150 15.83 -4.55 -0.72
C ALA A 150 15.42 -3.18 -0.18
N MET A 151 14.11 -2.90 -0.07
CA MET A 151 13.63 -1.66 0.54
C MET A 151 14.13 -1.51 1.98
N VAL A 152 14.00 -2.55 2.80
CA VAL A 152 14.45 -2.55 4.21
C VAL A 152 15.94 -2.28 4.32
N ARG A 153 16.78 -2.89 3.47
CA ARG A 153 18.23 -2.68 3.46
C ARG A 153 18.65 -1.28 3.05
N GLU A 154 17.81 -0.58 2.30
CA GLU A 154 18.10 0.78 1.82
C GLU A 154 17.64 1.87 2.77
N MET A 155 16.83 1.53 3.79
CA MET A 155 16.37 2.51 4.78
C MET A 155 17.55 3.10 5.56
N LYS A 156 17.51 4.41 5.74
CA LYS A 156 18.52 5.16 6.50
C LYS A 156 17.83 6.07 7.50
N PHE A 157 18.37 6.15 8.69
CA PHE A 157 17.80 6.95 9.77
C PHE A 157 18.85 7.91 10.32
N SER A 158 18.50 9.18 10.40
CA SER A 158 19.32 10.19 11.03
C SER A 158 19.07 10.22 12.55
N ALA A 159 20.12 10.48 13.33
CA ALA A 159 19.97 10.75 14.76
C ALA A 159 19.44 12.17 15.04
N GLU A 160 19.42 13.06 14.04
CA GLU A 160 19.07 14.47 14.19
C GLU A 160 17.64 14.78 13.80
N ARG A 161 17.10 14.05 12.82
CA ARG A 161 15.77 14.30 12.25
C ARG A 161 14.96 13.00 12.19
N PRO A 162 13.67 13.05 12.53
CA PRO A 162 12.78 11.90 12.32
C PRO A 162 12.61 11.61 10.83
N ALA A 163 12.43 10.36 10.48
CA ALA A 163 12.18 9.93 9.11
C ALA A 163 10.80 9.29 9.00
N PHE A 164 10.12 9.56 7.89
CA PHE A 164 8.92 8.86 7.44
C PHE A 164 9.26 8.01 6.23
N TYR A 165 8.91 6.74 6.27
CA TYR A 165 9.02 5.83 5.14
C TYR A 165 7.65 5.28 4.75
N LEU A 166 7.30 5.40 3.47
CA LEU A 166 6.23 4.66 2.82
C LEU A 166 6.84 3.51 2.02
N LEU A 167 6.47 2.28 2.35
CA LEU A 167 6.85 1.09 1.61
C LEU A 167 5.60 0.44 1.00
N ASN A 168 5.45 0.48 -0.32
CA ASN A 168 4.45 -0.33 -1.03
C ASN A 168 5.12 -1.59 -1.53
N VAL A 169 4.67 -2.75 -1.06
CA VAL A 169 5.28 -4.05 -1.36
C VAL A 169 4.39 -4.91 -2.22
N GLY A 170 4.92 -5.46 -3.29
CA GLY A 170 4.17 -6.10 -4.36
C GLY A 170 4.16 -7.63 -4.34
N GLU A 171 4.77 -8.28 -3.34
CA GLU A 171 4.78 -9.75 -3.22
C GLU A 171 3.38 -10.34 -3.10
N THR A 172 2.44 -9.60 -2.49
CA THR A 172 1.04 -10.00 -2.35
C THR A 172 0.15 -9.60 -3.52
N HIS A 173 0.67 -8.84 -4.48
CA HIS A 173 0.00 -8.51 -5.73
C HIS A 173 0.22 -9.62 -6.78
N TYR A 174 -0.78 -9.85 -7.67
CA TYR A 174 -0.62 -10.78 -8.79
C TYR A 174 0.66 -10.47 -9.60
N PRO A 175 1.48 -11.45 -9.94
CA PRO A 175 1.28 -12.92 -9.89
C PRO A 175 1.72 -13.58 -8.56
N TYR A 176 1.87 -12.87 -7.47
CA TYR A 176 2.29 -13.38 -6.15
C TYR A 176 3.69 -14.02 -6.20
N ALA A 177 4.57 -13.39 -6.94
CA ALA A 177 5.92 -13.86 -7.14
C ALA A 177 6.79 -13.56 -5.91
N LEU A 178 7.60 -14.52 -5.50
CA LEU A 178 8.59 -14.34 -4.45
C LEU A 178 9.95 -13.95 -5.05
N PRO A 179 10.83 -13.28 -4.30
CA PRO A 179 12.16 -12.96 -4.76
C PRO A 179 12.94 -14.22 -5.16
N GLY A 180 13.65 -14.13 -6.28
CA GLY A 180 14.46 -15.22 -6.83
C GLY A 180 13.68 -16.25 -7.68
N GLU A 181 12.37 -16.14 -7.77
CA GLU A 181 11.59 -16.95 -8.70
C GLU A 181 11.73 -16.42 -10.14
N PRO A 182 12.08 -17.28 -11.12
CA PRO A 182 12.18 -16.85 -12.52
C PRO A 182 10.83 -16.39 -13.05
N PRO A 183 10.76 -15.29 -13.83
CA PRO A 183 9.49 -14.76 -14.34
C PRO A 183 8.68 -15.69 -15.24
N ASP A 184 9.31 -16.66 -15.88
CA ASP A 184 8.67 -17.68 -16.71
C ASP A 184 7.96 -18.78 -15.88
N GLU A 185 8.35 -18.96 -14.63
CA GLU A 185 7.70 -19.86 -13.68
C GLU A 185 6.53 -19.21 -12.92
N TRP A 186 6.32 -17.91 -13.06
CA TRP A 186 5.24 -17.24 -12.35
C TRP A 186 3.87 -17.73 -12.81
N PRO A 187 2.95 -18.02 -11.89
CA PRO A 187 1.61 -18.44 -12.26
C PRO A 187 0.89 -17.35 -13.03
N ARG A 188 0.33 -17.69 -14.17
CA ARG A 188 -0.40 -16.74 -15.02
C ARG A 188 -1.81 -17.27 -15.31
N ILE A 189 -2.77 -16.35 -15.30
CA ILE A 189 -4.10 -16.58 -15.84
C ILE A 189 -4.15 -15.91 -17.21
N SER A 190 -4.58 -16.65 -18.22
CA SER A 190 -4.78 -16.11 -19.57
C SER A 190 -5.74 -14.91 -19.52
N GLY A 191 -5.38 -13.80 -20.16
CA GLY A 191 -6.17 -12.56 -20.15
C GLY A 191 -6.06 -11.70 -18.89
N VAL A 192 -5.27 -12.10 -17.89
CA VAL A 192 -4.96 -11.28 -16.72
C VAL A 192 -3.50 -10.86 -16.78
N HIS A 193 -3.27 -9.57 -16.89
CA HIS A 193 -1.93 -9.00 -16.93
C HIS A 193 -1.52 -8.52 -15.54
N GLY A 194 -0.69 -9.31 -14.85
CA GLY A 194 0.00 -8.83 -13.66
C GLY A 194 1.06 -7.82 -14.05
N VAL A 195 1.07 -6.67 -13.39
CA VAL A 195 2.07 -5.61 -13.58
C VAL A 195 2.39 -5.31 -15.06
N PHE A 196 1.38 -4.94 -15.80
CA PHE A 196 1.34 -4.16 -17.06
C PHE A 196 2.50 -4.25 -18.07
N LYS A 197 3.18 -5.36 -18.24
CA LYS A 197 4.24 -5.42 -19.26
C LYS A 197 3.80 -5.79 -20.67
N HIS A 198 2.56 -6.28 -20.88
CA HIS A 198 2.12 -6.84 -22.17
C HIS A 198 0.64 -6.59 -22.49
N LEU A 199 0.12 -5.39 -22.21
CA LEU A 199 -1.23 -5.01 -22.61
C LEU A 199 -1.41 -5.04 -24.14
N ASP A 200 -0.33 -4.81 -24.88
CA ASP A 200 -0.33 -4.66 -26.34
C ASP A 200 -0.57 -5.97 -27.09
N GLU A 201 -0.19 -7.11 -26.49
CA GLU A 201 -0.27 -8.44 -27.13
C GLU A 201 -1.71 -8.98 -27.26
N HIS A 202 -2.67 -8.39 -26.55
CA HIS A 202 -4.06 -8.85 -26.51
C HIS A 202 -5.07 -7.82 -27.04
N VAL A 203 -4.60 -6.70 -27.57
CA VAL A 203 -5.45 -5.70 -28.23
C VAL A 203 -5.28 -5.80 -29.74
N VAL A 204 -6.20 -6.46 -30.43
CA VAL A 204 -6.24 -6.49 -31.89
C VAL A 204 -7.38 -5.60 -32.35
N GLY A 205 -7.02 -4.56 -33.10
CA GLY A 205 -8.01 -3.61 -33.66
C GLY A 205 -8.84 -2.84 -32.63
N GLY A 206 -8.24 -2.52 -31.45
CA GLY A 206 -8.92 -1.79 -30.37
C GLY A 206 -9.92 -2.62 -29.57
N LYS A 207 -9.97 -3.93 -29.76
CA LYS A 207 -10.79 -4.87 -28.97
C LYS A 207 -9.91 -5.84 -28.20
N LEU A 208 -10.22 -6.05 -26.93
CA LEU A 208 -9.64 -7.13 -26.14
C LEU A 208 -10.08 -8.47 -26.75
N VAL A 209 -9.13 -9.20 -27.33
CA VAL A 209 -9.36 -10.58 -27.78
C VAL A 209 -9.13 -11.50 -26.59
N ALA A 210 -10.22 -11.87 -25.91
CA ALA A 210 -10.16 -12.94 -24.94
C ALA A 210 -9.92 -14.28 -25.66
N PRO A 211 -8.86 -15.03 -25.31
CA PRO A 211 -8.77 -16.41 -25.78
C PRO A 211 -9.97 -17.19 -25.27
N GLY A 212 -10.53 -18.07 -26.09
CA GLY A 212 -11.77 -18.82 -25.81
C GLY A 212 -11.69 -19.89 -24.72
N GLU A 213 -10.73 -19.79 -23.81
CA GLU A 213 -10.65 -20.63 -22.62
C GLU A 213 -11.56 -20.09 -21.52
N LYS A 214 -12.20 -21.01 -20.76
CA LYS A 214 -12.88 -20.67 -19.52
C LYS A 214 -11.91 -19.89 -18.63
N MET A 215 -12.10 -18.59 -18.52
CA MET A 215 -11.16 -17.63 -17.93
C MET A 215 -10.78 -17.94 -16.48
N PHE A 216 -11.57 -18.78 -15.78
CA PHE A 216 -11.38 -19.08 -14.37
C PHE A 216 -11.46 -20.57 -14.06
N ASP A 217 -10.32 -21.26 -14.21
CA ASP A 217 -10.16 -22.59 -13.62
C ASP A 217 -10.06 -22.44 -12.09
N LYS A 218 -11.00 -23.06 -11.37
CA LYS A 218 -11.05 -23.04 -9.90
C LYS A 218 -9.75 -23.53 -9.25
N LYS A 219 -9.08 -24.52 -9.85
CA LYS A 219 -7.79 -25.03 -9.34
C LYS A 219 -6.68 -23.99 -9.47
N LYS A 220 -6.63 -23.27 -10.59
CA LYS A 220 -5.68 -22.16 -10.79
C LYS A 220 -5.93 -21.03 -9.79
N LEU A 221 -7.19 -20.64 -9.57
CA LEU A 221 -7.54 -19.60 -8.59
C LEU A 221 -7.16 -20.00 -7.15
N GLU A 222 -7.40 -21.24 -6.78
CA GLU A 222 -7.00 -21.76 -5.47
C GLU A 222 -5.47 -21.81 -5.32
N MET A 223 -4.75 -22.17 -6.37
CA MET A 223 -3.29 -22.12 -6.40
C MET A 223 -2.79 -20.67 -6.19
N LEU A 224 -3.34 -19.70 -6.92
CA LEU A 224 -2.98 -18.29 -6.76
C LEU A 224 -3.25 -17.79 -5.35
N ARG A 225 -4.37 -18.15 -4.76
CA ARG A 225 -4.65 -17.82 -3.37
C ARG A 225 -3.64 -18.43 -2.39
N LYS A 226 -3.23 -19.68 -2.62
CA LYS A 226 -2.16 -20.33 -1.84
C LYS A 226 -0.86 -19.55 -1.97
N ARG A 227 -0.53 -19.05 -3.16
CA ARG A 227 0.66 -18.22 -3.37
C ARG A 227 0.58 -16.89 -2.64
N GLN A 228 -0.55 -16.21 -2.65
CA GLN A 228 -0.72 -14.99 -1.84
C GLN A 228 -0.50 -15.26 -0.34
N ILE A 229 -0.98 -16.40 0.17
CA ILE A 229 -0.73 -16.83 1.55
C ILE A 229 0.77 -17.06 1.80
N GLN A 230 1.48 -17.66 0.84
CA GLN A 230 2.93 -17.86 0.92
C GLN A 230 3.68 -16.52 0.89
N ALA A 231 3.25 -15.58 0.05
CA ALA A 231 3.79 -14.23 0.00
C ALA A 231 3.66 -13.51 1.35
N VAL A 232 2.50 -13.62 2.01
CA VAL A 232 2.35 -13.06 3.38
C VAL A 232 3.31 -13.71 4.38
N ARG A 233 3.52 -15.04 4.30
CA ARG A 233 4.49 -15.72 5.17
C ARG A 233 5.93 -15.27 4.92
N TYR A 234 6.28 -15.07 3.66
CA TYR A 234 7.57 -14.50 3.30
C TYR A 234 7.73 -13.08 3.84
N LEU A 235 6.74 -12.21 3.60
CA LEU A 235 6.76 -10.84 4.11
C LEU A 235 6.84 -10.78 5.65
N ASP A 236 6.23 -11.72 6.36
CA ASP A 236 6.35 -11.82 7.82
C ASP A 236 7.80 -12.01 8.27
N THR A 237 8.62 -12.74 7.50
CA THR A 237 10.07 -12.86 7.78
C THR A 237 10.82 -11.56 7.51
N VAL A 238 10.44 -10.82 6.45
CA VAL A 238 11.05 -9.53 6.14
C VAL A 238 10.63 -8.44 7.13
N VAL A 239 9.42 -8.53 7.67
CA VAL A 239 8.96 -7.64 8.76
C VAL A 239 9.80 -7.86 10.04
N GLU A 240 10.23 -9.08 10.33
CA GLU A 240 11.15 -9.31 11.44
C GLU A 240 12.50 -8.62 11.22
N GLU A 241 13.05 -8.72 9.99
CA GLU A 241 14.25 -7.98 9.59
C GLU A 241 14.05 -6.45 9.66
N LEU A 242 12.86 -5.95 9.30
CA LEU A 242 12.50 -4.54 9.44
C LEU A 242 12.58 -4.10 10.91
N PHE A 243 12.05 -4.90 11.85
CA PHE A 243 12.09 -4.56 13.27
C PHE A 243 13.52 -4.46 13.83
N ASP A 244 14.43 -5.27 13.28
CA ASP A 244 15.85 -5.21 13.65
C ASP A 244 16.59 -4.03 12.98
N THR A 245 16.08 -3.53 11.86
CA THR A 245 16.71 -2.45 11.08
C THR A 245 16.34 -1.06 11.60
N VAL A 246 15.09 -0.87 12.01
CA VAL A 246 14.60 0.46 12.40
C VAL A 246 15.04 0.83 13.82
N PRO A 247 15.30 2.13 14.09
CA PRO A 247 15.65 2.58 15.44
C PRO A 247 14.55 2.31 16.47
N LYS A 248 14.94 2.19 17.72
CA LYS A 248 13.99 2.17 18.84
C LYS A 248 13.13 3.44 18.81
N ASN A 249 11.92 3.36 19.30
CA ASN A 249 10.91 4.41 19.26
C ASN A 249 10.33 4.69 17.85
N THR A 250 10.52 3.80 16.87
CA THR A 250 9.84 3.88 15.59
C THR A 250 8.38 3.42 15.73
N TYR A 251 7.46 4.23 15.24
CA TYR A 251 6.07 3.81 14.99
C TYR A 251 6.00 3.10 13.66
N ILE A 252 5.32 1.97 13.63
CA ILE A 252 5.12 1.19 12.41
C ILE A 252 3.63 0.93 12.26
N THR A 253 3.10 1.20 11.09
CA THR A 253 1.76 0.77 10.65
C THR A 253 1.94 -0.16 9.47
N ILE A 254 1.31 -1.33 9.51
CA ILE A 254 1.30 -2.29 8.42
C ILE A 254 -0.14 -2.64 8.08
N THR A 255 -0.50 -2.47 6.83
CA THR A 255 -1.87 -2.72 6.34
C THR A 255 -1.84 -3.20 4.89
N SER A 256 -2.99 -3.48 4.32
CA SER A 256 -3.18 -3.58 2.87
C SER A 256 -3.94 -2.35 2.37
N ASP A 257 -3.71 -1.97 1.13
CA ASP A 257 -4.43 -0.91 0.46
C ASP A 257 -5.84 -1.35 0.03
N HIS A 258 -5.98 -2.57 -0.43
CA HIS A 258 -7.22 -3.27 -0.76
C HIS A 258 -6.97 -4.79 -0.80
N GLY A 259 -8.02 -5.55 -1.01
CA GLY A 259 -7.95 -6.99 -1.29
C GLY A 259 -8.15 -7.30 -2.76
N GLU A 260 -8.51 -8.56 -3.04
CA GLU A 260 -8.60 -9.09 -4.40
C GLU A 260 -9.61 -10.25 -4.47
N LEU A 261 -10.21 -10.48 -5.65
CA LEU A 261 -11.11 -11.61 -5.89
C LEU A 261 -10.34 -12.80 -6.44
N PHE A 262 -10.69 -13.99 -5.98
CA PHE A 262 -10.21 -15.28 -6.48
C PHE A 262 -11.37 -16.14 -7.02
N GLY A 263 -12.22 -15.53 -7.87
CA GLY A 263 -13.36 -16.20 -8.52
C GLY A 263 -14.71 -15.88 -7.91
N GLU A 264 -14.77 -15.08 -6.85
CA GLU A 264 -16.05 -14.63 -6.29
C GLU A 264 -16.83 -13.81 -7.34
N GLY A 265 -18.12 -14.11 -7.48
CA GLY A 265 -18.97 -13.48 -8.49
C GLY A 265 -18.55 -13.68 -9.95
N GLY A 266 -17.62 -14.62 -10.21
CA GLY A 266 -17.04 -14.84 -11.53
C GLY A 266 -15.91 -13.88 -11.90
N TYR A 267 -15.34 -13.16 -10.92
CA TYR A 267 -14.27 -12.18 -11.15
C TYR A 267 -12.94 -12.64 -10.52
N PHE A 268 -11.85 -12.18 -11.10
CA PHE A 268 -10.51 -12.28 -10.56
C PHE A 268 -9.85 -10.89 -10.53
N GLY A 269 -9.04 -10.65 -9.48
CA GLY A 269 -8.35 -9.38 -9.34
C GLY A 269 -9.16 -8.33 -8.57
N HIS A 270 -8.87 -7.09 -8.83
CA HIS A 270 -9.45 -5.92 -8.17
C HIS A 270 -9.76 -4.84 -9.23
N GLY A 271 -10.12 -3.65 -8.79
CA GLY A 271 -10.47 -2.53 -9.66
C GLY A 271 -11.82 -1.95 -9.22
N PRO A 272 -12.62 -1.34 -10.10
CA PRO A 272 -13.89 -0.74 -9.73
C PRO A 272 -14.97 -1.81 -9.41
N ILE A 273 -14.61 -2.78 -8.57
CA ILE A 273 -15.47 -3.91 -8.16
C ILE A 273 -15.86 -3.70 -6.70
N GLN A 274 -17.16 -3.58 -6.46
CA GLN A 274 -17.71 -3.47 -5.11
C GLN A 274 -17.97 -4.87 -4.53
N HIS A 275 -16.99 -5.38 -3.77
CA HIS A 275 -17.10 -6.66 -3.10
C HIS A 275 -16.34 -6.65 -1.78
N ASP A 276 -16.89 -7.23 -0.73
CA ASP A 276 -16.29 -7.28 0.61
C ASP A 276 -14.81 -7.71 0.57
N LYS A 277 -14.48 -8.72 -0.24
CA LYS A 277 -13.11 -9.25 -0.34
C LYS A 277 -12.09 -8.29 -0.95
N VAL A 278 -12.56 -7.24 -1.62
CA VAL A 278 -11.72 -6.17 -2.17
C VAL A 278 -11.51 -5.06 -1.15
N TYR A 279 -12.49 -4.79 -0.30
CA TYR A 279 -12.40 -3.73 0.71
C TYR A 279 -11.89 -4.20 2.08
N GLU A 280 -12.07 -5.49 2.43
CA GLU A 280 -11.55 -6.05 3.67
C GLU A 280 -10.02 -6.09 3.67
N VAL A 281 -9.41 -5.39 4.61
CA VAL A 281 -7.96 -5.33 4.79
C VAL A 281 -7.59 -5.65 6.24
N PHE A 282 -6.37 -6.15 6.43
CA PHE A 282 -5.80 -6.22 7.78
C PHE A 282 -5.16 -4.88 8.15
N PHE A 283 -5.11 -4.61 9.43
CA PHE A 283 -4.43 -3.45 9.98
C PHE A 283 -3.74 -3.84 11.27
N THR A 284 -2.50 -3.46 11.43
CA THR A 284 -1.76 -3.60 12.67
C THR A 284 -0.80 -2.43 12.83
N GLU A 285 -0.65 -1.94 14.04
CA GLU A 285 0.27 -0.86 14.34
C GLU A 285 0.86 -1.01 15.73
N GLY A 286 2.02 -0.42 15.92
CA GLY A 286 2.69 -0.41 17.21
C GLY A 286 3.95 0.43 17.21
N LYS A 287 4.49 0.62 18.39
CA LYS A 287 5.76 1.30 18.61
C LYS A 287 6.80 0.30 19.07
N LEU A 288 7.92 0.26 18.36
CA LEU A 288 9.08 -0.52 18.82
C LEU A 288 9.72 0.17 20.03
N ARG A 289 10.06 -0.65 21.03
CA ARG A 289 10.62 -0.20 22.32
C ARG A 289 12.04 -0.71 22.51
#